data_c80eec512fa1c1e7479c6645588dadea
#
_entry.id   c80eec512fa1c1e7479c6645588dadea
#
_cell.length_a   1.000
_cell.length_b   1.000
_cell.length_c   1.000
_cell.angle_alpha   90.00
_cell.angle_beta   90.00
_cell.angle_gamma   90.00
#
_symmetry.space_group_name_H-M   'P 1'
#
loop_
_entity.id
_entity.type
_entity.pdbx_description
1 polymer ?
#
loop_
_entity_poly.entity_id
_entity_poly.type
_entity_poly.pdbx_seq_one_letter_code
_entity_poly.pdbx_strand_id
1 'polypeptide(L)'
;MRFADDFIFGGATAAYQCEGSTREYGKGKVAWDDFLAEKGRFQANPASDFYHQYPVDLKLCKMFGINGIRISIAWSRIFPDGTGKINQQGVDFYHQLFKECHKKGVEPFVTLHHFDTPNTLFQKGDFLNKETVDAFEKYASYCFEEYKDEVTYWITFNEIWAVCTNQYIEGTFPNGEKYNMTKAFQSMHYMMLAHSKAVLAYKKGDYKGKIGIVQSLEYKYPYNENKLEDIIAAKNEDVLQNQFLLDATFLGYYSDETLKIAQKLCALNQGMLDIEESDLEIMKKAAKENDYLGMNYYQSRFIQAYDGENDIYHNGTGEKGTSRFRLKGVGERMNKEGIDRTDWDWLIHPESMFDMLVRIKQQYPQYKAIYITENGMGYKDDFEDGIIDDTPRIDYVRRHLYYLLKAIEAGVNVKGYFIWSLMDMFSWTNGYNKRYGLFYVDYKTQKRYPKASAYWYKYISQTKELF
;
A
#
# COMPACT_ATOMS: atom_id res chain seq x y z
N MET A 1 24.44 5.19 13.49
CA MET A 1 23.42 4.18 13.86
C MET A 1 23.43 3.07 12.84
N ARG A 2 23.11 1.81 13.22
CA ARG A 2 23.28 0.66 12.31
C ARG A 2 22.10 -0.31 12.40
N PHE A 3 21.64 -0.79 11.25
CA PHE A 3 20.67 -1.88 11.14
C PHE A 3 21.34 -3.25 11.34
N ALA A 4 20.56 -4.27 11.67
CA ALA A 4 21.05 -5.64 11.72
C ALA A 4 21.55 -6.14 10.35
N ASP A 5 22.48 -7.09 10.34
CA ASP A 5 23.08 -7.58 9.08
C ASP A 5 22.07 -8.26 8.16
N ASP A 6 21.07 -8.92 8.76
CA ASP A 6 19.97 -9.60 8.08
C ASP A 6 18.79 -8.67 7.71
N PHE A 7 18.89 -7.37 8.01
CA PHE A 7 17.83 -6.39 7.70
C PHE A 7 17.68 -6.23 6.18
N ILE A 8 16.44 -6.37 5.70
CA ILE A 8 16.14 -6.29 4.26
C ILE A 8 16.03 -4.82 3.84
N PHE A 9 16.82 -4.43 2.82
CA PHE A 9 16.67 -3.17 2.11
C PHE A 9 16.14 -3.46 0.72
N GLY A 10 14.86 -3.19 0.51
CA GLY A 10 14.13 -3.50 -0.71
C GLY A 10 13.67 -2.29 -1.50
N GLY A 11 13.12 -2.58 -2.66
CA GLY A 11 12.35 -1.62 -3.46
C GLY A 11 10.96 -2.18 -3.76
N ALA A 12 9.94 -1.33 -3.71
CA ALA A 12 8.56 -1.74 -3.96
C ALA A 12 8.11 -1.39 -5.38
N THR A 13 7.24 -2.24 -5.93
CA THR A 13 6.54 -2.06 -7.20
C THR A 13 5.09 -2.50 -7.07
N ALA A 14 4.26 -2.17 -8.08
CA ALA A 14 2.90 -2.69 -8.22
C ALA A 14 2.60 -2.98 -9.69
N ALA A 15 1.98 -4.12 -9.98
CA ALA A 15 1.79 -4.65 -11.33
C ALA A 15 1.16 -3.62 -12.28
N TYR A 16 0.00 -3.08 -11.94
CA TYR A 16 -0.69 -2.12 -12.81
C TYR A 16 0.11 -0.84 -13.05
N GLN A 17 0.91 -0.42 -12.06
CA GLN A 17 1.71 0.82 -12.14
C GLN A 17 3.01 0.66 -12.92
N CYS A 18 3.56 -0.55 -13.03
CA CYS A 18 4.87 -0.73 -13.65
C CYS A 18 4.90 -1.67 -14.85
N GLU A 19 4.04 -2.70 -14.91
CA GLU A 19 4.17 -3.76 -15.92
C GLU A 19 3.94 -3.27 -17.35
N GLY A 20 2.96 -2.39 -17.57
CA GLY A 20 2.45 -2.12 -18.91
C GLY A 20 1.71 -3.34 -19.47
N SER A 21 1.70 -3.48 -20.80
CA SER A 21 1.07 -4.63 -21.50
C SER A 21 -0.35 -4.93 -20.95
N THR A 22 -1.13 -3.86 -20.74
CA THR A 22 -2.42 -3.93 -20.03
C THR A 22 -3.50 -4.72 -20.77
N ARG A 23 -3.32 -4.94 -22.08
CA ARG A 23 -4.25 -5.69 -22.95
C ARG A 23 -3.56 -6.76 -23.78
N GLU A 24 -2.36 -7.18 -23.39
CA GLU A 24 -1.54 -8.13 -24.11
C GLU A 24 -1.36 -9.42 -23.31
N TYR A 25 -0.88 -10.45 -23.94
CA TYR A 25 -0.54 -11.74 -23.32
C TYR A 25 -1.71 -12.36 -22.54
N GLY A 26 -2.93 -12.17 -23.02
CA GLY A 26 -4.13 -12.74 -22.42
C GLY A 26 -4.61 -12.08 -21.12
N LYS A 27 -4.02 -10.96 -20.73
CA LYS A 27 -4.45 -10.22 -19.54
C LYS A 27 -5.87 -9.67 -19.71
N GLY A 28 -6.75 -9.92 -18.73
CA GLY A 28 -8.08 -9.34 -18.66
C GLY A 28 -8.06 -7.88 -18.22
N LYS A 29 -9.18 -7.20 -18.46
CA LYS A 29 -9.37 -5.82 -17.99
C LYS A 29 -9.47 -5.75 -16.47
N VAL A 30 -9.05 -4.61 -15.93
CA VAL A 30 -9.30 -4.19 -14.55
C VAL A 30 -10.15 -2.92 -14.54
N ALA A 31 -10.75 -2.60 -13.40
CA ALA A 31 -11.62 -1.43 -13.24
C ALA A 31 -10.93 -0.10 -13.64
N TRP A 32 -9.63 0.00 -13.43
CA TRP A 32 -8.84 1.19 -13.78
C TRP A 32 -8.78 1.48 -15.29
N ASP A 33 -8.82 0.44 -16.13
CA ASP A 33 -8.70 0.62 -17.58
C ASP A 33 -9.84 1.48 -18.14
N ASP A 34 -11.06 1.21 -17.70
CA ASP A 34 -12.25 1.96 -18.12
C ASP A 34 -12.32 3.31 -17.39
N PHE A 35 -12.04 3.36 -16.08
CA PHE A 35 -12.08 4.58 -15.30
C PHE A 35 -11.13 5.67 -15.79
N LEU A 36 -9.89 5.31 -16.15
CA LEU A 36 -8.92 6.25 -16.69
C LEU A 36 -9.31 6.74 -18.09
N ALA A 37 -9.86 5.84 -18.92
CA ALA A 37 -10.33 6.19 -20.26
C ALA A 37 -11.52 7.16 -20.20
N GLU A 38 -12.52 6.91 -19.35
CA GLU A 38 -13.69 7.77 -19.15
C GLU A 38 -13.31 9.16 -18.61
N LYS A 39 -12.31 9.24 -17.76
CA LYS A 39 -11.81 10.52 -17.22
C LYS A 39 -10.92 11.28 -18.20
N GLY A 40 -10.62 10.72 -19.39
CA GLY A 40 -9.67 11.30 -20.35
C GLY A 40 -8.27 11.49 -19.76
N ARG A 41 -7.88 10.59 -18.86
CA ARG A 41 -6.64 10.69 -18.08
C ARG A 41 -5.53 9.83 -18.69
N PHE A 42 -4.48 9.66 -17.92
CA PHE A 42 -3.32 8.86 -18.27
C PHE A 42 -3.67 7.38 -18.49
N GLN A 43 -2.84 6.67 -19.23
CA GLN A 43 -2.93 5.22 -19.37
C GLN A 43 -1.70 4.56 -18.74
N ALA A 44 -1.89 3.42 -18.10
CA ALA A 44 -0.82 2.63 -17.50
C ALA A 44 -0.12 1.71 -18.53
N ASN A 45 0.02 2.17 -19.77
CA ASN A 45 0.67 1.47 -20.86
C ASN A 45 1.45 2.46 -21.73
N PRO A 46 2.77 2.29 -21.91
CA PRO A 46 3.59 1.16 -21.43
C PRO A 46 3.98 1.21 -19.95
N ALA A 47 3.62 2.23 -19.17
CA ALA A 47 4.09 2.45 -17.81
C ALA A 47 5.64 2.43 -17.77
N SER A 48 6.23 1.60 -16.92
CA SER A 48 7.68 1.39 -16.89
C SER A 48 8.09 0.13 -17.66
N ASP A 49 7.15 -0.45 -18.40
CA ASP A 49 7.37 -1.67 -19.22
C ASP A 49 8.05 -2.81 -18.44
N PHE A 50 7.74 -2.92 -17.15
CA PHE A 50 8.36 -3.92 -16.28
C PHE A 50 8.14 -5.35 -16.78
N TYR A 51 7.03 -5.60 -17.47
CA TYR A 51 6.74 -6.89 -18.09
C TYR A 51 7.89 -7.39 -18.99
N HIS A 52 8.56 -6.48 -19.70
CA HIS A 52 9.70 -6.81 -20.57
C HIS A 52 11.05 -6.43 -19.92
N GLN A 53 11.08 -5.41 -19.08
CA GLN A 53 12.30 -4.81 -18.54
C GLN A 53 12.73 -5.37 -17.18
N TYR A 54 11.94 -6.29 -16.54
CA TYR A 54 12.30 -6.84 -15.24
C TYR A 54 13.73 -7.42 -15.16
N PRO A 55 14.33 -8.01 -16.22
CA PRO A 55 15.71 -8.49 -16.11
C PRO A 55 16.72 -7.35 -15.94
N VAL A 56 16.44 -6.17 -16.52
CA VAL A 56 17.24 -4.95 -16.36
C VAL A 56 17.05 -4.41 -14.94
N ASP A 57 15.81 -4.31 -14.47
CA ASP A 57 15.48 -3.77 -13.17
C ASP A 57 16.04 -4.64 -12.03
N LEU A 58 15.97 -5.97 -12.14
CA LEU A 58 16.57 -6.89 -11.19
C LEU A 58 18.11 -6.89 -11.23
N LYS A 59 18.71 -6.64 -12.40
CA LYS A 59 20.15 -6.39 -12.49
C LYS A 59 20.55 -5.14 -11.73
N LEU A 60 19.74 -4.07 -11.81
CA LEU A 60 19.96 -2.85 -11.04
C LEU A 60 19.81 -3.11 -9.53
N CYS A 61 18.81 -3.88 -9.09
CA CYS A 61 18.72 -4.30 -7.70
C CYS A 61 20.02 -4.90 -7.20
N LYS A 62 20.56 -5.90 -7.91
CA LYS A 62 21.84 -6.54 -7.57
C LYS A 62 23.00 -5.54 -7.52
N MET A 63 23.10 -4.67 -8.53
CA MET A 63 24.20 -3.69 -8.64
C MET A 63 24.16 -2.64 -7.52
N PHE A 64 22.97 -2.33 -7.01
CA PHE A 64 22.75 -1.34 -5.97
C PHE A 64 22.52 -1.93 -4.57
N GLY A 65 22.76 -3.25 -4.39
CA GLY A 65 22.70 -3.89 -3.09
C GLY A 65 21.26 -4.05 -2.54
N ILE A 66 20.26 -3.88 -3.39
CA ILE A 66 18.84 -4.08 -3.05
C ILE A 66 18.59 -5.58 -2.99
N ASN A 67 18.28 -6.13 -1.81
CA ASN A 67 18.17 -7.56 -1.57
C ASN A 67 16.73 -8.05 -1.39
N GLY A 68 15.75 -7.17 -1.54
CA GLY A 68 14.32 -7.50 -1.57
C GLY A 68 13.60 -6.71 -2.64
N ILE A 69 12.60 -7.30 -3.28
CA ILE A 69 11.68 -6.59 -4.18
C ILE A 69 10.26 -6.94 -3.81
N ARG A 70 9.42 -5.92 -3.66
CA ARG A 70 7.99 -6.12 -3.54
C ARG A 70 7.35 -6.02 -4.92
N ILE A 71 6.63 -7.07 -5.28
CA ILE A 71 5.96 -7.26 -6.57
C ILE A 71 4.49 -7.53 -6.28
N SER A 72 3.58 -7.12 -7.15
CA SER A 72 2.22 -7.68 -7.12
C SER A 72 1.96 -8.57 -8.32
N ILE A 73 1.15 -9.63 -8.13
CA ILE A 73 0.59 -10.41 -9.22
C ILE A 73 -0.68 -9.70 -9.68
N ALA A 74 -0.77 -9.35 -10.97
CA ALA A 74 -2.02 -8.87 -11.54
C ALA A 74 -3.03 -10.01 -11.60
N TRP A 75 -4.08 -9.95 -10.76
CA TRP A 75 -5.11 -10.99 -10.70
C TRP A 75 -5.69 -11.31 -12.08
N SER A 76 -6.02 -10.29 -12.87
CA SER A 76 -6.53 -10.43 -14.23
C SER A 76 -5.52 -10.97 -15.25
N ARG A 77 -4.24 -11.07 -14.89
CA ARG A 77 -3.23 -11.74 -15.73
C ARG A 77 -3.25 -13.25 -15.51
N ILE A 78 -3.61 -13.72 -14.32
CA ILE A 78 -3.78 -15.14 -14.00
C ILE A 78 -5.19 -15.61 -14.38
N PHE A 79 -6.22 -14.91 -13.92
CA PHE A 79 -7.62 -15.15 -14.23
C PHE A 79 -8.20 -13.92 -14.96
N PRO A 80 -8.25 -13.90 -16.30
CA PRO A 80 -8.68 -12.73 -17.06
C PRO A 80 -10.05 -12.19 -16.65
N ASP A 81 -10.97 -13.08 -16.28
CA ASP A 81 -12.31 -12.75 -15.81
C ASP A 81 -12.46 -12.81 -14.27
N GLY A 82 -11.34 -12.84 -13.54
CA GLY A 82 -11.30 -12.95 -12.08
C GLY A 82 -11.51 -14.36 -11.55
N THR A 83 -12.13 -15.23 -12.32
CA THR A 83 -12.39 -16.65 -12.01
C THR A 83 -12.37 -17.49 -13.29
N GLY A 84 -12.44 -18.82 -13.15
CA GLY A 84 -12.63 -19.74 -14.26
C GLY A 84 -11.34 -20.09 -15.00
N LYS A 85 -11.20 -19.66 -16.26
CA LYS A 85 -10.06 -20.05 -17.11
C LYS A 85 -8.75 -19.36 -16.67
N ILE A 86 -7.72 -20.18 -16.50
CA ILE A 86 -6.35 -19.70 -16.21
C ILE A 86 -5.68 -19.27 -17.52
N ASN A 87 -4.98 -18.14 -17.47
CA ASN A 87 -4.12 -17.66 -18.54
C ASN A 87 -2.68 -18.12 -18.32
N GLN A 88 -2.27 -19.19 -18.99
CA GLN A 88 -0.95 -19.79 -18.81
C GLN A 88 0.19 -18.81 -19.12
N GLN A 89 0.04 -17.91 -20.09
CA GLN A 89 1.07 -16.90 -20.40
C GLN A 89 1.35 -15.99 -19.21
N GLY A 90 0.30 -15.65 -18.45
CA GLY A 90 0.45 -14.85 -17.23
C GLY A 90 1.14 -15.65 -16.11
N VAL A 91 0.79 -16.92 -15.97
CA VAL A 91 1.44 -17.82 -14.99
C VAL A 91 2.93 -17.96 -15.30
N ASP A 92 3.27 -18.26 -16.55
CA ASP A 92 4.67 -18.45 -17.01
C ASP A 92 5.50 -17.17 -16.85
N PHE A 93 4.89 -16.00 -17.03
CA PHE A 93 5.57 -14.71 -16.80
C PHE A 93 6.04 -14.58 -15.34
N TYR A 94 5.17 -14.87 -14.36
CA TYR A 94 5.56 -14.76 -12.96
C TYR A 94 6.57 -15.82 -12.54
N HIS A 95 6.53 -17.04 -13.07
CA HIS A 95 7.60 -18.01 -12.88
C HIS A 95 8.96 -17.50 -13.37
N GLN A 96 8.99 -16.90 -14.56
CA GLN A 96 10.23 -16.32 -15.10
C GLN A 96 10.73 -15.15 -14.25
N LEU A 97 9.83 -14.28 -13.78
CA LEU A 97 10.13 -13.16 -12.92
C LEU A 97 10.73 -13.62 -11.58
N PHE A 98 10.11 -14.57 -10.89
CA PHE A 98 10.60 -15.09 -9.61
C PHE A 98 11.94 -15.82 -9.77
N LYS A 99 12.09 -16.60 -10.82
CA LYS A 99 13.37 -17.25 -11.15
C LYS A 99 14.48 -16.23 -11.36
N GLU A 100 14.22 -15.11 -12.05
CA GLU A 100 15.23 -14.06 -12.22
C GLU A 100 15.52 -13.32 -10.91
N CYS A 101 14.52 -13.12 -10.02
CA CYS A 101 14.73 -12.59 -8.67
C CYS A 101 15.75 -13.46 -7.91
N HIS A 102 15.55 -14.77 -7.83
CA HIS A 102 16.45 -15.69 -7.13
C HIS A 102 17.85 -15.70 -7.76
N LYS A 103 17.95 -15.72 -9.08
CA LYS A 103 19.23 -15.65 -9.80
C LYS A 103 20.03 -14.38 -9.49
N LYS A 104 19.35 -13.28 -9.17
CA LYS A 104 19.98 -12.00 -8.76
C LYS A 104 20.23 -11.92 -7.26
N GLY A 105 19.72 -12.83 -6.45
CA GLY A 105 19.79 -12.78 -4.99
C GLY A 105 18.88 -11.69 -4.41
N VAL A 106 17.73 -11.48 -5.02
CA VAL A 106 16.70 -10.51 -4.62
C VAL A 106 15.47 -11.29 -4.16
N GLU A 107 15.09 -11.18 -2.90
CA GLU A 107 13.95 -11.92 -2.33
C GLU A 107 12.62 -11.28 -2.76
N PRO A 108 11.70 -12.03 -3.41
CA PRO A 108 10.39 -11.50 -3.79
C PRO A 108 9.41 -11.51 -2.61
N PHE A 109 8.79 -10.35 -2.35
CA PHE A 109 7.63 -10.16 -1.49
C PHE A 109 6.40 -9.96 -2.38
N VAL A 110 5.51 -10.93 -2.41
CA VAL A 110 4.48 -11.01 -3.44
C VAL A 110 3.11 -10.63 -2.92
N THR A 111 2.57 -9.54 -3.47
CA THR A 111 1.23 -9.03 -3.17
C THR A 111 0.21 -9.60 -4.16
N LEU A 112 -0.90 -10.14 -3.65
CA LEU A 112 -1.95 -10.73 -4.48
C LEU A 112 -2.94 -9.71 -5.03
N HIS A 113 -3.21 -8.63 -4.30
CA HIS A 113 -4.10 -7.56 -4.76
C HIS A 113 -3.50 -6.19 -4.46
N HIS A 114 -3.28 -5.39 -5.50
CA HIS A 114 -2.80 -4.02 -5.41
C HIS A 114 -3.67 -3.09 -6.26
N PHE A 115 -4.93 -2.90 -5.82
CA PHE A 115 -5.97 -2.02 -6.40
C PHE A 115 -6.54 -2.48 -7.75
N ASP A 116 -6.18 -3.63 -8.26
CA ASP A 116 -6.40 -4.07 -9.62
C ASP A 116 -7.42 -5.22 -9.74
N THR A 117 -8.57 -5.08 -9.09
CA THR A 117 -9.68 -6.04 -9.20
C THR A 117 -10.08 -6.27 -10.67
N PRO A 118 -10.21 -7.53 -11.13
CA PRO A 118 -10.70 -7.85 -12.46
C PRO A 118 -12.07 -7.21 -12.73
N ASN A 119 -12.22 -6.62 -13.92
CA ASN A 119 -13.39 -5.80 -14.24
C ASN A 119 -14.73 -6.56 -14.10
N THR A 120 -14.77 -7.84 -14.42
CA THR A 120 -15.96 -8.67 -14.24
C THR A 120 -16.43 -8.79 -12.80
N LEU A 121 -15.51 -8.87 -11.84
CA LEU A 121 -15.83 -8.86 -10.41
C LEU A 121 -16.19 -7.45 -9.92
N PHE A 122 -15.47 -6.45 -10.42
CA PHE A 122 -15.77 -5.06 -10.11
C PHE A 122 -17.19 -4.67 -10.53
N GLN A 123 -17.63 -5.02 -11.73
CA GLN A 123 -18.98 -4.77 -12.24
C GLN A 123 -20.10 -5.48 -11.44
N LYS A 124 -19.76 -6.51 -10.69
CA LYS A 124 -20.67 -7.21 -9.77
C LYS A 124 -20.71 -6.60 -8.35
N GLY A 125 -20.03 -5.50 -8.14
CA GLY A 125 -20.00 -4.79 -6.85
C GLY A 125 -18.68 -4.90 -6.08
N ASP A 126 -17.60 -5.42 -6.70
CA ASP A 126 -16.29 -5.55 -6.09
C ASP A 126 -16.38 -6.24 -4.71
N PHE A 127 -15.60 -5.80 -3.73
CA PHE A 127 -15.63 -6.33 -2.35
C PHE A 127 -16.85 -5.90 -1.50
N LEU A 128 -17.87 -5.26 -2.08
CA LEU A 128 -19.21 -5.21 -1.46
C LEU A 128 -20.03 -6.49 -1.74
N ASN A 129 -19.52 -7.36 -2.60
CA ASN A 129 -20.15 -8.65 -2.93
C ASN A 129 -19.31 -9.81 -2.37
N LYS A 130 -19.90 -10.66 -1.52
CA LYS A 130 -19.23 -11.83 -0.94
C LYS A 130 -18.75 -12.84 -2.02
N GLU A 131 -19.32 -12.83 -3.24
CA GLU A 131 -18.77 -13.63 -4.36
C GLU A 131 -17.32 -13.22 -4.71
N THR A 132 -16.98 -11.93 -4.59
CA THR A 132 -15.62 -11.45 -4.82
C THR A 132 -14.67 -11.92 -3.70
N VAL A 133 -15.16 -11.99 -2.46
CA VAL A 133 -14.42 -12.56 -1.32
C VAL A 133 -14.03 -14.02 -1.60
N ASP A 134 -14.99 -14.83 -2.07
CA ASP A 134 -14.77 -16.24 -2.39
C ASP A 134 -13.89 -16.43 -3.65
N ALA A 135 -14.03 -15.53 -4.62
CA ALA A 135 -13.18 -15.52 -5.81
C ALA A 135 -11.72 -15.19 -5.45
N PHE A 136 -11.50 -14.26 -4.52
CA PHE A 136 -10.16 -13.93 -4.03
C PHE A 136 -9.51 -15.11 -3.30
N GLU A 137 -10.24 -15.82 -2.43
CA GLU A 137 -9.74 -17.03 -1.76
C GLU A 137 -9.26 -18.08 -2.77
N LYS A 138 -10.03 -18.31 -3.83
CA LYS A 138 -9.68 -19.28 -4.89
C LYS A 138 -8.44 -18.83 -5.68
N TYR A 139 -8.37 -17.56 -6.05
CA TYR A 139 -7.21 -16.98 -6.72
C TYR A 139 -5.95 -17.07 -5.85
N ALA A 140 -6.07 -16.69 -4.59
CA ALA A 140 -4.96 -16.77 -3.63
C ALA A 140 -4.46 -18.22 -3.46
N SER A 141 -5.39 -19.16 -3.27
CA SER A 141 -5.08 -20.60 -3.14
C SER A 141 -4.36 -21.15 -4.38
N TYR A 142 -4.79 -20.72 -5.57
CA TYR A 142 -4.11 -21.09 -6.81
C TYR A 142 -2.67 -20.58 -6.83
N CYS A 143 -2.47 -19.28 -6.52
CA CYS A 143 -1.14 -18.68 -6.50
C CYS A 143 -0.22 -19.33 -5.45
N PHE A 144 -0.74 -19.67 -4.28
CA PHE A 144 0.04 -20.33 -3.24
C PHE A 144 0.55 -21.70 -3.69
N GLU A 145 -0.31 -22.50 -4.34
CA GLU A 145 0.09 -23.82 -4.83
C GLU A 145 1.03 -23.71 -6.02
N GLU A 146 0.75 -22.81 -6.98
CA GLU A 146 1.53 -22.65 -8.19
C GLU A 146 2.96 -22.19 -7.92
N TYR A 147 3.13 -21.20 -7.03
CA TYR A 147 4.43 -20.56 -6.79
C TYR A 147 5.06 -20.94 -5.43
N LYS A 148 4.64 -22.04 -4.80
CA LYS A 148 5.07 -22.47 -3.44
C LYS A 148 6.58 -22.63 -3.28
N ASP A 149 7.27 -23.01 -4.34
CA ASP A 149 8.72 -23.24 -4.33
C ASP A 149 9.53 -21.98 -4.68
N GLU A 150 8.86 -20.88 -5.07
CA GLU A 150 9.50 -19.67 -5.57
C GLU A 150 9.22 -18.45 -4.68
N VAL A 151 8.13 -18.46 -3.89
CA VAL A 151 7.71 -17.33 -3.09
C VAL A 151 7.69 -17.67 -1.61
N THR A 152 8.53 -16.97 -0.84
CA THR A 152 8.61 -17.12 0.62
C THR A 152 7.70 -16.15 1.36
N TYR A 153 7.50 -14.93 0.82
CA TYR A 153 6.75 -13.86 1.48
C TYR A 153 5.51 -13.47 0.69
N TRP A 154 4.36 -13.79 1.26
CA TRP A 154 3.06 -13.50 0.68
C TRP A 154 2.36 -12.33 1.37
N ILE A 155 1.76 -11.46 0.58
CA ILE A 155 0.92 -10.34 1.02
C ILE A 155 -0.44 -10.48 0.33
N THR A 156 -1.50 -10.53 1.11
CA THR A 156 -2.85 -10.68 0.53
C THR A 156 -3.31 -9.39 -0.16
N PHE A 157 -3.35 -8.30 0.57
CA PHE A 157 -3.81 -6.99 0.10
C PHE A 157 -2.78 -5.91 0.36
N ASN A 158 -2.72 -4.94 -0.56
CA ASN A 158 -2.12 -3.64 -0.33
C ASN A 158 -3.20 -2.64 0.07
N GLU A 159 -3.03 -1.97 1.22
CA GLU A 159 -3.77 -0.76 1.61
C GLU A 159 -5.29 -0.84 1.44
N ILE A 160 -5.95 -1.72 2.16
CA ILE A 160 -7.43 -1.85 2.12
C ILE A 160 -8.11 -0.48 2.33
N TRP A 161 -7.61 0.33 3.29
CA TRP A 161 -8.12 1.67 3.51
C TRP A 161 -8.11 2.52 2.23
N ALA A 162 -6.98 2.55 1.51
CA ALA A 162 -6.85 3.37 0.31
C ALA A 162 -7.83 2.95 -0.79
N VAL A 163 -8.03 1.64 -1.00
CA VAL A 163 -9.04 1.14 -1.94
C VAL A 163 -10.42 1.67 -1.55
N CYS A 164 -10.86 1.38 -0.33
CA CYS A 164 -12.24 1.63 0.09
C CYS A 164 -12.57 3.12 0.22
N THR A 165 -11.64 3.93 0.77
CA THR A 165 -11.90 5.36 0.94
C THR A 165 -11.80 6.13 -0.38
N ASN A 166 -10.84 5.79 -1.24
CA ASN A 166 -10.74 6.44 -2.54
C ASN A 166 -11.89 6.06 -3.48
N GLN A 167 -12.47 4.85 -3.35
CA GLN A 167 -13.65 4.44 -4.11
C GLN A 167 -14.95 5.11 -3.64
N TYR A 168 -15.16 5.17 -2.31
CA TYR A 168 -16.48 5.48 -1.76
C TYR A 168 -16.54 6.81 -0.98
N ILE A 169 -15.41 7.41 -0.60
CA ILE A 169 -15.38 8.67 0.15
C ILE A 169 -14.77 9.81 -0.69
N GLU A 170 -13.61 9.57 -1.31
CA GLU A 170 -12.88 10.59 -2.06
C GLU A 170 -13.26 10.65 -3.54
N GLY A 171 -13.75 9.54 -4.10
CA GLY A 171 -14.17 9.44 -5.49
C GLY A 171 -13.01 9.50 -6.50
N THR A 172 -11.80 9.19 -6.08
CA THR A 172 -10.58 9.27 -6.90
C THR A 172 -10.19 7.96 -7.55
N PHE A 173 -10.71 6.83 -7.06
CA PHE A 173 -10.54 5.49 -7.61
C PHE A 173 -11.79 5.04 -8.37
N PRO A 174 -11.70 3.94 -9.17
CA PRO A 174 -12.83 3.36 -9.90
C PRO A 174 -14.06 3.19 -9.03
N ASN A 175 -15.21 3.41 -9.58
CA ASN A 175 -16.49 3.75 -9.06
C ASN A 175 -16.68 5.27 -8.90
N GLY A 176 -15.74 6.01 -8.30
CA GLY A 176 -15.81 7.46 -8.20
C GLY A 176 -16.91 7.98 -7.27
N GLU A 177 -17.44 7.13 -6.37
CA GLU A 177 -18.45 7.52 -5.40
C GLU A 177 -17.85 8.39 -4.29
N LYS A 178 -18.62 9.33 -3.77
CA LYS A 178 -18.16 10.27 -2.74
C LYS A 178 -18.97 10.17 -1.46
N TYR A 179 -18.28 10.35 -0.33
CA TYR A 179 -18.85 10.57 1.00
C TYR A 179 -19.71 9.42 1.52
N ASN A 180 -19.55 8.20 1.03
CA ASN A 180 -20.29 7.01 1.47
C ASN A 180 -19.49 6.19 2.48
N MET A 181 -19.63 6.53 3.77
CA MET A 181 -18.94 5.86 4.87
C MET A 181 -19.35 4.40 5.01
N THR A 182 -20.63 4.10 4.81
CA THR A 182 -21.17 2.75 4.97
C THR A 182 -20.52 1.79 3.98
N LYS A 183 -20.48 2.15 2.70
CA LYS A 183 -19.82 1.31 1.69
C LYS A 183 -18.32 1.18 1.94
N ALA A 184 -17.65 2.26 2.38
CA ALA A 184 -16.23 2.21 2.69
C ALA A 184 -15.94 1.20 3.81
N PHE A 185 -16.60 1.30 4.96
CA PHE A 185 -16.41 0.37 6.07
C PHE A 185 -16.85 -1.06 5.74
N GLN A 186 -17.97 -1.23 5.02
CA GLN A 186 -18.44 -2.56 4.62
C GLN A 186 -17.46 -3.24 3.67
N SER A 187 -16.92 -2.51 2.70
CA SER A 187 -15.89 -3.03 1.80
C SER A 187 -14.60 -3.37 2.56
N MET A 188 -14.18 -2.53 3.53
CA MET A 188 -13.04 -2.84 4.41
C MET A 188 -13.27 -4.15 5.16
N HIS A 189 -14.47 -4.36 5.72
CA HIS A 189 -14.80 -5.59 6.44
C HIS A 189 -14.69 -6.83 5.53
N TYR A 190 -15.28 -6.78 4.34
CA TYR A 190 -15.25 -7.90 3.41
C TYR A 190 -13.86 -8.16 2.81
N MET A 191 -13.04 -7.13 2.61
CA MET A 191 -11.64 -7.32 2.24
C MET A 191 -10.83 -7.95 3.38
N MET A 192 -11.10 -7.61 4.64
CA MET A 192 -10.48 -8.29 5.79
C MET A 192 -10.96 -9.73 5.94
N LEU A 193 -12.21 -10.03 5.61
CA LEU A 193 -12.71 -11.40 5.53
C LEU A 193 -11.99 -12.19 4.42
N ALA A 194 -11.81 -11.58 3.23
CA ALA A 194 -11.08 -12.19 2.11
C ALA A 194 -9.61 -12.47 2.48
N HIS A 195 -8.94 -11.51 3.14
CA HIS A 195 -7.62 -11.70 3.73
C HIS A 195 -7.60 -12.90 4.66
N SER A 196 -8.56 -12.96 5.58
CA SER A 196 -8.63 -14.02 6.59
C SER A 196 -8.82 -15.41 5.97
N LYS A 197 -9.69 -15.54 4.97
CA LYS A 197 -9.86 -16.79 4.22
C LYS A 197 -8.58 -17.19 3.49
N ALA A 198 -7.89 -16.25 2.84
CA ALA A 198 -6.62 -16.53 2.16
C ALA A 198 -5.52 -16.97 3.15
N VAL A 199 -5.42 -16.34 4.33
CA VAL A 199 -4.48 -16.75 5.39
C VAL A 199 -4.74 -18.19 5.84
N LEU A 200 -6.00 -18.52 6.11
CA LEU A 200 -6.36 -19.88 6.54
C LEU A 200 -6.12 -20.91 5.44
N ALA A 201 -6.40 -20.57 4.17
CA ALA A 201 -6.10 -21.43 3.03
C ALA A 201 -4.58 -21.67 2.91
N TYR A 202 -3.77 -20.63 3.07
CA TYR A 202 -2.31 -20.72 3.07
C TYR A 202 -1.79 -21.68 4.16
N LYS A 203 -2.26 -21.50 5.39
CA LYS A 203 -1.85 -22.34 6.52
C LYS A 203 -2.31 -23.79 6.40
N LYS A 204 -3.49 -24.01 5.81
CA LYS A 204 -3.99 -25.36 5.51
C LYS A 204 -3.11 -26.09 4.48
N GLY A 205 -2.51 -25.38 3.54
CA GLY A 205 -1.60 -25.93 2.53
C GLY A 205 -0.22 -26.30 3.08
N ASP A 206 0.07 -25.98 4.35
CA ASP A 206 1.36 -26.25 5.04
C ASP A 206 2.60 -25.76 4.25
N TYR A 207 2.47 -24.60 3.61
CA TYR A 207 3.56 -23.98 2.87
C TYR A 207 4.63 -23.41 3.78
N LYS A 208 5.91 -23.47 3.38
CA LYS A 208 7.06 -23.10 4.22
C LYS A 208 7.29 -21.59 4.37
N GLY A 209 6.60 -20.77 3.60
CA GLY A 209 6.77 -19.31 3.60
C GLY A 209 6.01 -18.61 4.73
N LYS A 210 5.84 -17.31 4.55
CA LYS A 210 5.16 -16.40 5.48
C LYS A 210 4.06 -15.65 4.75
N ILE A 211 2.97 -15.38 5.46
CA ILE A 211 1.85 -14.61 4.94
C ILE A 211 1.48 -13.46 5.86
N GLY A 212 1.19 -12.29 5.27
CA GLY A 212 0.75 -11.09 5.97
C GLY A 212 -0.16 -10.22 5.13
N ILE A 213 -0.39 -9.01 5.61
CA ILE A 213 -1.17 -7.97 4.95
C ILE A 213 -0.40 -6.65 5.00
N VAL A 214 -0.64 -5.76 4.04
CA VAL A 214 -0.08 -4.41 4.05
C VAL A 214 -1.17 -3.39 4.32
N GLN A 215 -0.98 -2.58 5.37
CA GLN A 215 -1.85 -1.47 5.72
C GLN A 215 -1.15 -0.12 5.53
N SER A 216 -1.87 0.85 4.99
CA SER A 216 -1.44 2.25 4.94
C SER A 216 -1.81 2.93 6.24
N LEU A 217 -0.81 3.34 6.99
CA LEU A 217 -1.02 3.93 8.31
C LEU A 217 -0.50 5.37 8.35
N GLU A 218 -1.21 6.23 9.03
CA GLU A 218 -0.82 7.60 9.31
C GLU A 218 -1.14 7.92 10.78
N TYR A 219 -0.17 8.40 11.56
CA TYR A 219 -0.46 8.81 12.93
C TYR A 219 -1.35 10.05 12.95
N LYS A 220 -2.39 10.03 13.76
CA LYS A 220 -3.39 11.11 13.87
C LYS A 220 -3.17 11.89 15.16
N TYR A 221 -2.73 13.14 15.01
CA TYR A 221 -2.61 14.08 16.12
C TYR A 221 -3.81 15.01 16.15
N PRO A 222 -4.38 15.34 17.34
CA PRO A 222 -5.30 16.45 17.43
C PRO A 222 -4.56 17.75 17.06
N TYR A 223 -5.20 18.64 16.31
CA TYR A 223 -4.57 19.92 15.93
C TYR A 223 -4.28 20.78 17.17
N ASN A 224 -5.21 20.76 18.13
CA ASN A 224 -5.03 21.32 19.46
C ASN A 224 -5.27 20.25 20.52
N GLU A 225 -4.23 19.83 21.22
CA GLU A 225 -4.25 18.77 22.24
C GLU A 225 -5.10 19.13 23.47
N ASN A 226 -5.39 20.42 23.71
CA ASN A 226 -6.21 20.90 24.81
C ASN A 226 -7.69 21.08 24.44
N LYS A 227 -8.07 20.78 23.18
CA LYS A 227 -9.43 20.92 22.69
C LYS A 227 -10.06 19.55 22.49
N LEU A 228 -11.08 19.25 23.30
CA LEU A 228 -11.74 17.93 23.31
C LEU A 228 -12.31 17.55 21.94
N GLU A 229 -12.86 18.52 21.22
CA GLU A 229 -13.44 18.31 19.88
C GLU A 229 -12.36 17.88 18.87
N ASP A 230 -11.14 18.42 18.93
CA ASP A 230 -10.03 18.03 18.05
C ASP A 230 -9.50 16.64 18.41
N ILE A 231 -9.48 16.29 19.71
CA ILE A 231 -9.13 14.95 20.18
C ILE A 231 -10.14 13.91 19.63
N ILE A 232 -11.44 14.22 19.72
CA ILE A 232 -12.49 13.34 19.19
C ILE A 232 -12.39 13.23 17.66
N ALA A 233 -12.12 14.31 16.95
CA ALA A 233 -11.96 14.31 15.50
C ALA A 233 -10.76 13.46 15.07
N ALA A 234 -9.59 13.63 15.71
CA ALA A 234 -8.42 12.81 15.47
C ALA A 234 -8.72 11.31 15.69
N LYS A 235 -9.48 10.97 16.72
CA LYS A 235 -9.89 9.59 16.98
C LYS A 235 -10.86 9.05 15.94
N ASN A 236 -11.83 9.83 15.48
CA ASN A 236 -12.75 9.42 14.41
C ASN A 236 -11.98 9.12 13.11
N GLU A 237 -11.03 9.98 12.72
CA GLU A 237 -10.20 9.75 11.53
C GLU A 237 -9.24 8.57 11.74
N ASP A 238 -8.73 8.38 12.94
CA ASP A 238 -7.90 7.22 13.28
C ASP A 238 -8.67 5.90 13.14
N VAL A 239 -9.92 5.84 13.57
CA VAL A 239 -10.77 4.67 13.35
C VAL A 239 -11.01 4.44 11.86
N LEU A 240 -11.28 5.47 11.10
CA LEU A 240 -11.51 5.36 9.66
C LEU A 240 -10.27 4.84 8.92
N GLN A 241 -9.07 5.25 9.30
CA GLN A 241 -7.85 4.89 8.57
C GLN A 241 -7.07 3.73 9.20
N ASN A 242 -6.89 3.74 10.50
CA ASN A 242 -5.95 2.84 11.18
C ASN A 242 -6.67 1.78 12.01
N GLN A 243 -7.42 2.21 13.03
CA GLN A 243 -7.85 1.35 14.12
C GLN A 243 -8.77 0.21 13.66
N PHE A 244 -9.71 0.50 12.74
CA PHE A 244 -10.63 -0.51 12.20
C PHE A 244 -9.88 -1.66 11.54
N LEU A 245 -8.87 -1.36 10.74
CA LEU A 245 -8.07 -2.38 10.05
C LEU A 245 -7.03 -3.03 10.94
N LEU A 246 -6.45 -2.31 11.91
CA LEU A 246 -5.51 -2.88 12.87
C LEU A 246 -6.21 -3.86 13.83
N ASP A 247 -7.41 -3.53 14.33
CA ASP A 247 -8.22 -4.43 15.12
C ASP A 247 -8.52 -5.73 14.34
N ALA A 248 -9.01 -5.60 13.10
CA ALA A 248 -9.27 -6.76 12.24
C ALA A 248 -8.01 -7.59 11.98
N THR A 249 -6.84 -6.95 11.78
CA THR A 249 -5.57 -7.62 11.49
C THR A 249 -5.05 -8.41 12.68
N PHE A 250 -5.09 -7.84 13.89
CA PHE A 250 -4.44 -8.41 15.07
C PHE A 250 -5.38 -9.12 16.03
N LEU A 251 -6.63 -8.69 16.12
CA LEU A 251 -7.64 -9.27 17.01
C LEU A 251 -8.57 -10.23 16.25
N GLY A 252 -8.82 -9.95 14.96
CA GLY A 252 -9.82 -10.64 14.15
C GLY A 252 -11.26 -10.27 14.52
N TYR A 253 -11.42 -9.14 15.20
CA TYR A 253 -12.69 -8.50 15.50
C TYR A 253 -12.46 -7.00 15.76
N TYR A 254 -13.50 -6.24 15.93
CA TYR A 254 -13.42 -4.81 16.23
C TYR A 254 -13.69 -4.58 17.72
N SER A 255 -12.86 -3.77 18.39
CA SER A 255 -13.13 -3.36 19.77
C SER A 255 -14.44 -2.58 19.84
N ASP A 256 -15.12 -2.60 20.99
CA ASP A 256 -16.41 -1.93 21.19
C ASP A 256 -16.34 -0.44 20.82
N GLU A 257 -15.22 0.21 21.14
CA GLU A 257 -15.00 1.60 20.82
C GLU A 257 -14.85 1.83 19.31
N THR A 258 -14.03 1.00 18.64
CA THR A 258 -13.84 1.02 17.19
C THR A 258 -15.16 0.83 16.46
N LEU A 259 -15.92 -0.19 16.86
CA LEU A 259 -17.22 -0.49 16.25
C LEU A 259 -18.22 0.64 16.47
N LYS A 260 -18.29 1.20 17.67
CA LYS A 260 -19.17 2.32 18.00
C LYS A 260 -18.89 3.56 17.14
N ILE A 261 -17.61 3.89 16.93
CA ILE A 261 -17.22 5.03 16.08
C ILE A 261 -17.53 4.71 14.61
N ALA A 262 -17.18 3.53 14.10
CA ALA A 262 -17.49 3.14 12.73
C ALA A 262 -18.99 3.17 12.43
N GLN A 263 -19.83 2.65 13.31
CA GLN A 263 -21.29 2.70 13.19
C GLN A 263 -21.83 4.14 13.21
N LYS A 264 -21.29 5.00 14.09
CA LYS A 264 -21.63 6.43 14.12
C LYS A 264 -21.30 7.10 12.78
N LEU A 265 -20.15 6.80 12.19
CA LEU A 265 -19.76 7.34 10.89
C LEU A 265 -20.65 6.81 9.74
N CYS A 266 -21.01 5.52 9.76
CA CYS A 266 -21.95 4.95 8.81
C CYS A 266 -23.34 5.60 8.90
N ALA A 267 -23.79 5.93 10.08
CA ALA A 267 -25.09 6.60 10.30
C ALA A 267 -25.18 7.99 9.66
N LEU A 268 -24.06 8.66 9.36
CA LEU A 268 -24.05 9.92 8.60
C LEU A 268 -24.63 9.76 7.18
N ASN A 269 -24.57 8.56 6.61
CA ASN A 269 -25.18 8.21 5.31
C ASN A 269 -26.51 7.41 5.51
N GLN A 270 -27.11 7.45 6.69
CA GLN A 270 -28.30 6.66 7.03
C GLN A 270 -28.09 5.14 6.81
N GLY A 271 -26.83 4.70 6.83
CA GLY A 271 -26.44 3.31 6.65
C GLY A 271 -26.07 2.65 7.98
N MET A 272 -25.99 1.33 7.92
CA MET A 272 -25.59 0.47 9.03
C MET A 272 -24.55 -0.51 8.54
N LEU A 273 -23.50 -0.70 9.33
CA LEU A 273 -22.47 -1.69 9.04
C LEU A 273 -23.00 -3.08 9.42
N ASP A 274 -22.95 -3.99 8.44
CA ASP A 274 -23.37 -5.38 8.59
C ASP A 274 -22.15 -6.27 8.82
N ILE A 275 -22.07 -6.85 10.01
CA ILE A 275 -20.98 -7.75 10.43
C ILE A 275 -21.61 -9.01 11.01
N GLU A 276 -21.43 -10.12 10.30
CA GLU A 276 -21.92 -11.42 10.74
C GLU A 276 -20.93 -12.06 11.74
N GLU A 277 -21.45 -12.75 12.76
CA GLU A 277 -20.60 -13.47 13.72
C GLU A 277 -19.77 -14.56 13.02
N SER A 278 -20.29 -15.19 11.97
CA SER A 278 -19.58 -16.15 11.14
C SER A 278 -18.33 -15.56 10.49
N ASP A 279 -18.36 -14.28 10.07
CA ASP A 279 -17.22 -13.58 9.50
C ASP A 279 -16.15 -13.36 10.58
N LEU A 280 -16.58 -12.93 11.78
CA LEU A 280 -15.67 -12.71 12.92
C LEU A 280 -15.01 -14.01 13.39
N GLU A 281 -15.71 -15.15 13.34
CA GLU A 281 -15.10 -16.46 13.68
C GLU A 281 -13.94 -16.82 12.76
N ILE A 282 -14.09 -16.56 11.45
CA ILE A 282 -13.03 -16.76 10.45
C ILE A 282 -11.86 -15.80 10.72
N MET A 283 -12.18 -14.53 10.93
CA MET A 283 -11.19 -13.48 11.16
C MET A 283 -10.39 -13.72 12.45
N LYS A 284 -11.03 -14.12 13.56
CA LYS A 284 -10.35 -14.48 14.83
C LYS A 284 -9.36 -15.63 14.70
N LYS A 285 -9.67 -16.61 13.85
CA LYS A 285 -8.74 -17.73 13.56
C LYS A 285 -7.54 -17.22 12.76
N ALA A 286 -7.80 -16.46 11.69
CA ALA A 286 -6.77 -15.96 10.79
C ALA A 286 -5.81 -14.95 11.45
N ALA A 287 -6.31 -14.09 12.34
CA ALA A 287 -5.49 -13.09 13.03
C ALA A 287 -4.32 -13.71 13.81
N LYS A 288 -4.49 -14.90 14.36
CA LYS A 288 -3.44 -15.65 15.08
C LYS A 288 -2.38 -16.21 14.14
N GLU A 289 -2.73 -16.43 12.90
CA GLU A 289 -1.92 -17.06 11.87
C GLU A 289 -1.11 -16.08 11.03
N ASN A 290 -1.41 -14.77 11.08
CA ASN A 290 -0.61 -13.76 10.42
C ASN A 290 0.84 -13.81 10.88
N ASP A 291 1.79 -13.82 9.93
CA ASP A 291 3.22 -13.89 10.24
C ASP A 291 3.85 -12.52 10.37
N TYR A 292 3.30 -11.50 9.71
CA TYR A 292 3.80 -10.13 9.77
C TYR A 292 2.75 -9.11 9.31
N LEU A 293 2.98 -7.86 9.72
CA LEU A 293 2.33 -6.67 9.17
C LEU A 293 3.31 -5.98 8.23
N GLY A 294 2.89 -5.70 7.00
CA GLY A 294 3.50 -4.69 6.17
C GLY A 294 2.90 -3.33 6.49
N MET A 295 3.73 -2.32 6.65
CA MET A 295 3.32 -0.96 6.91
C MET A 295 3.79 -0.05 5.79
N ASN A 296 2.85 0.55 5.06
CA ASN A 296 3.11 1.68 4.19
C ASN A 296 2.97 2.95 5.03
N TYR A 297 3.99 3.79 5.03
CA TYR A 297 4.01 4.98 5.87
C TYR A 297 4.66 6.16 5.15
N TYR A 298 3.92 7.25 4.94
CA TYR A 298 4.41 8.42 4.21
C TYR A 298 4.36 9.71 5.02
N GLN A 299 3.38 9.83 5.93
CA GLN A 299 3.09 11.08 6.62
C GLN A 299 2.25 10.85 7.87
N SER A 300 2.07 11.89 8.67
CA SER A 300 1.05 11.98 9.71
C SER A 300 -0.01 13.02 9.35
N ARG A 301 -1.03 13.15 10.19
CA ARG A 301 -2.07 14.18 10.05
C ARG A 301 -2.33 14.88 11.37
N PHE A 302 -2.60 16.18 11.29
CA PHE A 302 -3.13 16.98 12.37
C PHE A 302 -4.59 17.26 12.08
N ILE A 303 -5.48 16.86 13.00
CA ILE A 303 -6.92 16.85 12.77
C ILE A 303 -7.61 17.87 13.66
N GLN A 304 -8.37 18.75 13.03
CA GLN A 304 -9.24 19.72 13.69
C GLN A 304 -10.69 19.25 13.57
N ALA A 305 -11.50 19.53 14.56
CA ALA A 305 -12.93 19.28 14.53
C ALA A 305 -13.61 20.06 13.38
N TYR A 306 -14.51 19.40 12.67
CA TYR A 306 -15.21 19.97 11.53
C TYR A 306 -16.65 19.46 11.44
N ASP A 307 -17.59 20.36 11.25
CA ASP A 307 -19.04 20.09 11.16
C ASP A 307 -19.71 20.70 9.90
N GLY A 308 -18.90 21.32 9.02
CA GLY A 308 -19.37 21.92 7.79
C GLY A 308 -19.63 20.90 6.67
N GLU A 309 -19.82 21.41 5.46
CA GLU A 309 -20.03 20.59 4.26
C GLU A 309 -18.76 19.80 3.89
N ASN A 310 -18.97 18.61 3.33
CA ASN A 310 -17.86 17.77 2.86
C ASN A 310 -17.13 18.46 1.70
N ASP A 311 -15.79 18.58 1.80
CA ASP A 311 -14.93 19.15 0.76
C ASP A 311 -13.60 18.39 0.71
N ILE A 312 -13.47 17.51 -0.27
CA ILE A 312 -12.22 16.76 -0.51
C ILE A 312 -11.70 17.11 -1.89
N TYR A 313 -10.46 17.58 -1.93
CA TYR A 313 -9.73 17.89 -3.17
C TYR A 313 -8.31 17.36 -3.09
N HIS A 314 -7.95 16.52 -4.05
CA HIS A 314 -6.61 16.01 -4.22
C HIS A 314 -5.74 16.90 -5.10
N ASN A 315 -4.56 17.24 -4.62
CA ASN A 315 -3.52 17.88 -5.42
C ASN A 315 -2.98 16.90 -6.48
N GLY A 316 -3.50 16.99 -7.69
CA GLY A 316 -3.07 16.17 -8.83
C GLY A 316 -1.90 16.76 -9.62
N THR A 317 -1.56 18.04 -9.40
CA THR A 317 -0.60 18.79 -10.22
C THR A 317 0.77 18.99 -9.58
N GLY A 318 0.89 18.82 -8.26
CA GLY A 318 2.07 19.17 -7.49
C GLY A 318 2.16 20.67 -7.18
N GLU A 319 1.04 21.34 -7.07
CA GLU A 319 0.93 22.73 -6.62
C GLU A 319 0.63 22.77 -5.12
N LYS A 320 1.63 23.14 -4.32
CA LYS A 320 1.52 23.17 -2.85
C LYS A 320 0.36 24.04 -2.36
N GLY A 321 -0.37 23.56 -1.36
CA GLY A 321 -1.45 24.26 -0.70
C GLY A 321 -2.82 24.08 -1.36
N THR A 322 -2.94 23.20 -2.36
CA THR A 322 -4.20 22.98 -3.05
C THR A 322 -5.03 21.83 -2.49
N SER A 323 -4.42 20.86 -1.77
CA SER A 323 -5.14 19.76 -1.15
C SER A 323 -6.05 20.22 -0.02
N ARG A 324 -7.26 19.69 0.01
CA ARG A 324 -8.22 19.87 1.11
C ARG A 324 -8.82 18.53 1.49
N PHE A 325 -8.99 18.32 2.78
CA PHE A 325 -9.75 17.20 3.30
C PHE A 325 -10.59 17.68 4.48
N ARG A 326 -11.88 17.85 4.22
CA ARG A 326 -12.92 18.22 5.18
C ARG A 326 -14.03 17.20 5.09
N LEU A 327 -14.26 16.48 6.15
CA LEU A 327 -15.21 15.39 6.15
C LEU A 327 -16.08 15.47 7.42
N LYS A 328 -17.38 15.73 7.23
CA LYS A 328 -18.34 15.87 8.31
C LYS A 328 -18.32 14.67 9.24
N GLY A 329 -18.24 14.92 10.53
CA GLY A 329 -18.19 13.88 11.57
C GLY A 329 -16.84 13.18 11.74
N VAL A 330 -15.89 13.41 10.82
CA VAL A 330 -14.50 12.93 10.92
C VAL A 330 -13.59 14.06 11.35
N GLY A 331 -13.43 15.10 10.53
CA GLY A 331 -12.57 16.24 10.83
C GLY A 331 -12.03 16.93 9.59
N GLU A 332 -11.18 17.92 9.81
CA GLU A 332 -10.40 18.64 8.79
C GLU A 332 -8.91 18.37 9.00
N ARG A 333 -8.20 18.00 7.93
CA ARG A 333 -6.74 17.81 7.94
C ARG A 333 -6.05 19.15 7.83
N MET A 334 -5.28 19.50 8.85
CA MET A 334 -4.61 20.78 8.99
C MET A 334 -3.11 20.68 8.72
N ASN A 335 -2.54 21.75 8.18
CA ASN A 335 -1.09 21.93 8.20
C ASN A 335 -0.65 22.35 9.60
N LYS A 336 0.56 21.97 9.99
CA LYS A 336 1.15 22.36 11.27
C LYS A 336 2.35 23.26 11.03
N GLU A 337 2.41 24.37 11.73
CA GLU A 337 3.56 25.27 11.68
C GLU A 337 4.86 24.53 12.03
N GLY A 338 5.92 24.80 11.30
CA GLY A 338 7.22 24.13 11.48
C GLY A 338 7.35 22.75 10.84
N ILE A 339 6.28 22.21 10.22
CA ILE A 339 6.32 20.95 9.48
C ILE A 339 6.20 21.20 7.97
N ASP A 340 7.25 20.85 7.25
CA ASP A 340 7.30 20.97 5.79
C ASP A 340 6.35 20.01 5.08
N ARG A 341 6.10 20.26 3.79
CA ARG A 341 5.26 19.46 2.91
C ARG A 341 5.98 19.18 1.59
N THR A 342 5.69 18.02 1.02
CA THR A 342 6.04 17.75 -0.38
C THR A 342 5.24 18.64 -1.34
N ASP A 343 5.59 18.63 -2.62
CA ASP A 343 4.82 19.37 -3.66
C ASP A 343 3.35 18.91 -3.76
N TRP A 344 3.06 17.70 -3.29
CA TRP A 344 1.70 17.12 -3.26
C TRP A 344 1.02 17.23 -1.88
N ASP A 345 1.44 18.19 -1.05
CA ASP A 345 0.88 18.50 0.27
C ASP A 345 0.99 17.39 1.32
N TRP A 346 1.88 16.43 1.14
CA TRP A 346 2.14 15.42 2.14
C TRP A 346 3.09 15.96 3.20
N LEU A 347 2.71 15.85 4.48
CA LEU A 347 3.53 16.33 5.58
C LEU A 347 4.83 15.53 5.69
N ILE A 348 5.95 16.23 5.83
CA ILE A 348 7.27 15.64 6.09
C ILE A 348 7.48 15.61 7.61
N HIS A 349 6.94 14.58 8.26
CA HIS A 349 6.95 14.43 9.73
C HIS A 349 7.44 13.02 10.11
N PRO A 350 8.75 12.76 9.97
CA PRO A 350 9.30 11.41 10.15
C PRO A 350 9.22 10.89 11.58
N GLU A 351 9.17 11.75 12.60
CA GLU A 351 8.96 11.40 14.01
C GLU A 351 7.71 10.52 14.20
N SER A 352 6.69 10.82 13.46
CA SER A 352 5.40 10.12 13.54
C SER A 352 5.46 8.65 13.14
N MET A 353 6.47 8.23 12.38
CA MET A 353 6.73 6.82 12.09
C MET A 353 7.12 6.07 13.38
N PHE A 354 7.94 6.68 14.22
CA PHE A 354 8.29 6.14 15.54
C PHE A 354 7.02 5.99 16.40
N ASP A 355 6.20 7.04 16.48
CA ASP A 355 4.96 7.02 17.28
C ASP A 355 4.01 5.92 16.83
N MET A 356 3.82 5.73 15.51
CA MET A 356 2.97 4.67 14.97
C MET A 356 3.52 3.28 15.30
N LEU A 357 4.81 3.04 15.13
CA LEU A 357 5.45 1.75 15.40
C LEU A 357 5.38 1.39 16.89
N VAL A 358 5.65 2.34 17.77
CA VAL A 358 5.56 2.14 19.23
C VAL A 358 4.10 1.89 19.64
N ARG A 359 3.14 2.62 19.07
CA ARG A 359 1.71 2.39 19.28
C ARG A 359 1.31 0.97 18.91
N ILE A 360 1.71 0.46 17.73
CA ILE A 360 1.40 -0.92 17.33
C ILE A 360 1.93 -1.93 18.36
N LYS A 361 3.18 -1.77 18.78
CA LYS A 361 3.78 -2.63 19.81
C LYS A 361 3.00 -2.61 21.12
N GLN A 362 2.51 -1.44 21.54
CA GLN A 362 1.79 -1.28 22.81
C GLN A 362 0.36 -1.82 22.74
N GLN A 363 -0.35 -1.54 21.65
CA GLN A 363 -1.76 -1.92 21.51
C GLN A 363 -1.96 -3.38 21.07
N TYR A 364 -1.00 -3.93 20.31
CA TYR A 364 -1.07 -5.30 19.77
C TYR A 364 0.21 -6.07 20.08
N PRO A 365 0.52 -6.34 21.36
CA PRO A 365 1.80 -6.96 21.78
C PRO A 365 2.02 -8.37 21.19
N GLN A 366 0.97 -9.00 20.65
CA GLN A 366 1.04 -10.30 19.98
C GLN A 366 1.54 -10.23 18.53
N TYR A 367 1.82 -9.04 17.98
CA TYR A 367 2.38 -8.93 16.63
C TYR A 367 3.72 -9.68 16.54
N LYS A 368 3.98 -10.34 15.40
CA LYS A 368 5.19 -11.16 15.24
C LYS A 368 6.35 -10.37 14.63
N ALA A 369 6.10 -9.67 13.51
CA ALA A 369 7.09 -8.84 12.84
C ALA A 369 6.42 -7.72 12.05
N ILE A 370 7.16 -6.65 11.77
CA ILE A 370 6.76 -5.55 10.90
C ILE A 370 7.79 -5.40 9.78
N TYR A 371 7.33 -5.14 8.56
CA TYR A 371 8.13 -4.65 7.45
C TYR A 371 7.60 -3.28 7.03
N ILE A 372 8.47 -2.29 6.87
CA ILE A 372 8.07 -1.07 6.16
C ILE A 372 8.03 -1.42 4.68
N THR A 373 6.84 -1.63 4.16
CA THR A 373 6.64 -2.14 2.80
C THR A 373 6.57 -1.04 1.75
N GLU A 374 6.33 0.20 2.19
CA GLU A 374 6.49 1.40 1.37
C GLU A 374 6.81 2.61 2.26
N ASN A 375 7.81 3.37 1.87
CA ASN A 375 8.08 4.73 2.32
C ASN A 375 8.88 5.45 1.22
N GLY A 376 8.55 6.70 0.93
CA GLY A 376 9.21 7.45 -0.12
C GLY A 376 8.55 8.80 -0.35
N MET A 377 9.15 9.59 -1.21
CA MET A 377 8.67 10.92 -1.54
C MET A 377 8.53 11.09 -3.05
N GLY A 378 7.33 11.50 -3.49
CA GLY A 378 7.13 12.00 -4.84
C GLY A 378 7.85 13.33 -5.01
N TYR A 379 8.62 13.45 -6.09
CA TYR A 379 9.42 14.63 -6.40
C TYR A 379 9.35 14.96 -7.89
N LYS A 380 9.52 16.22 -8.25
CA LYS A 380 9.67 16.69 -9.64
C LYS A 380 11.15 16.57 -9.99
N ASP A 381 11.52 15.41 -10.55
CA ASP A 381 12.91 15.16 -10.92
C ASP A 381 13.26 15.93 -12.19
N ASP A 382 14.32 16.72 -12.15
CA ASP A 382 14.92 17.35 -13.32
C ASP A 382 16.00 16.41 -13.89
N PHE A 383 15.88 16.11 -15.19
CA PHE A 383 16.83 15.25 -15.90
C PHE A 383 17.70 16.12 -16.81
N GLU A 384 18.91 16.39 -16.36
CA GLU A 384 19.91 17.17 -17.11
C GLU A 384 21.15 16.31 -17.34
N ASP A 385 21.53 16.09 -18.60
CA ASP A 385 22.74 15.39 -19.02
C ASP A 385 22.98 14.02 -18.36
N GLY A 386 21.91 13.27 -18.06
CA GLY A 386 21.99 11.95 -17.42
C GLY A 386 22.16 11.99 -15.90
N ILE A 387 22.12 13.15 -15.29
CA ILE A 387 22.22 13.37 -13.84
C ILE A 387 20.83 13.74 -13.31
N ILE A 388 20.43 13.11 -12.23
CA ILE A 388 19.21 13.45 -11.47
C ILE A 388 19.60 13.67 -10.02
N ASP A 389 19.62 14.95 -9.63
CA ASP A 389 19.80 15.33 -8.24
C ASP A 389 18.45 15.34 -7.53
N ASP A 390 18.24 14.34 -6.69
CA ASP A 390 17.07 14.18 -5.86
C ASP A 390 17.42 14.21 -4.35
N THR A 391 18.35 15.07 -3.97
CA THR A 391 18.78 15.30 -2.58
C THR A 391 17.62 15.45 -1.59
N PRO A 392 16.51 16.15 -1.89
CA PRO A 392 15.34 16.19 -0.99
C PRO A 392 14.73 14.81 -0.69
N ARG A 393 14.77 13.88 -1.65
CA ARG A 393 14.34 12.49 -1.42
C ARG A 393 15.29 11.76 -0.47
N ILE A 394 16.59 11.99 -0.61
CA ILE A 394 17.60 11.43 0.32
C ILE A 394 17.33 11.93 1.75
N ASP A 395 17.13 13.23 1.95
CA ASP A 395 16.84 13.79 3.29
C ASP A 395 15.56 13.21 3.89
N TYR A 396 14.49 13.12 3.09
CA TYR A 396 13.23 12.51 3.51
C TYR A 396 13.44 11.07 3.99
N VAL A 397 14.07 10.21 3.17
CA VAL A 397 14.29 8.79 3.51
C VAL A 397 15.23 8.64 4.69
N ARG A 398 16.33 9.43 4.73
CA ARG A 398 17.31 9.44 5.84
C ARG A 398 16.64 9.71 7.18
N ARG A 399 15.80 10.72 7.24
CA ARG A 399 15.07 11.10 8.48
C ARG A 399 14.06 10.01 8.89
N HIS A 400 13.36 9.39 7.96
CA HIS A 400 12.46 8.26 8.27
C HIS A 400 13.23 7.04 8.76
N LEU A 401 14.35 6.68 8.14
CA LEU A 401 15.22 5.58 8.61
C LEU A 401 15.81 5.84 10.00
N TYR A 402 16.08 7.11 10.34
CA TYR A 402 16.52 7.48 11.68
C TYR A 402 15.45 7.15 12.74
N TYR A 403 14.20 7.56 12.52
CA TYR A 403 13.12 7.26 13.45
C TYR A 403 12.69 5.80 13.45
N LEU A 404 12.86 5.11 12.33
CA LEU A 404 12.72 3.66 12.27
C LEU A 404 13.74 2.96 13.18
N LEU A 405 15.01 3.35 13.12
CA LEU A 405 16.04 2.82 14.03
C LEU A 405 15.72 3.12 15.49
N LYS A 406 15.21 4.32 15.80
CA LYS A 406 14.74 4.63 17.16
C LYS A 406 13.61 3.71 17.62
N ALA A 407 12.69 3.36 16.75
CA ALA A 407 11.63 2.39 17.06
C ALA A 407 12.19 0.98 17.30
N ILE A 408 13.18 0.55 16.52
CA ILE A 408 13.87 -0.73 16.72
C ILE A 408 14.63 -0.71 18.07
N GLU A 409 15.33 0.37 18.42
CA GLU A 409 15.98 0.55 19.71
C GLU A 409 14.97 0.51 20.88
N ALA A 410 13.75 1.01 20.68
CA ALA A 410 12.63 0.89 21.62
C ALA A 410 11.98 -0.51 21.65
N GLY A 411 12.56 -1.48 20.91
CA GLY A 411 12.18 -2.88 20.92
C GLY A 411 11.01 -3.22 19.98
N VAL A 412 10.75 -2.41 18.94
CA VAL A 412 9.83 -2.79 17.87
C VAL A 412 10.54 -3.77 16.92
N ASN A 413 9.90 -4.90 16.62
CA ASN A 413 10.48 -5.94 15.77
C ASN A 413 10.28 -5.64 14.28
N VAL A 414 11.06 -4.71 13.73
CA VAL A 414 11.06 -4.38 12.29
C VAL A 414 12.17 -5.16 11.58
N LYS A 415 11.85 -5.81 10.46
CA LYS A 415 12.75 -6.72 9.73
C LYS A 415 13.22 -6.24 8.37
N GLY A 416 12.60 -5.20 7.84
CA GLY A 416 12.98 -4.68 6.54
C GLY A 416 12.30 -3.37 6.21
N TYR A 417 12.85 -2.71 5.18
CA TYR A 417 12.40 -1.43 4.65
C TYR A 417 12.44 -1.49 3.13
N PHE A 418 11.31 -1.18 2.49
CA PHE A 418 11.16 -1.10 1.05
C PHE A 418 10.85 0.33 0.65
N ILE A 419 11.70 0.90 -0.15
CA ILE A 419 11.46 2.24 -0.68
C ILE A 419 10.34 2.21 -1.73
N TRP A 420 9.42 3.14 -1.64
CA TRP A 420 8.48 3.43 -2.72
C TRP A 420 9.03 4.59 -3.55
N SER A 421 9.53 4.29 -4.75
CA SER A 421 9.48 3.01 -5.47
C SER A 421 10.87 2.62 -6.00
N LEU A 422 10.99 1.38 -6.46
CA LEU A 422 12.23 0.89 -7.06
C LEU A 422 12.62 1.74 -8.29
N MET A 423 11.68 1.89 -9.23
CA MET A 423 11.83 2.76 -10.40
C MET A 423 10.64 3.71 -10.49
N ASP A 424 10.75 4.74 -11.29
CA ASP A 424 9.61 5.59 -11.61
C ASP A 424 8.50 4.75 -12.26
N MET A 425 7.27 4.95 -11.82
CA MET A 425 6.10 4.20 -12.24
C MET A 425 4.92 5.13 -12.51
N PHE A 426 3.89 4.59 -13.14
CA PHE A 426 2.60 5.24 -13.24
C PHE A 426 2.01 5.50 -11.86
N SER A 427 1.62 6.73 -11.56
CA SER A 427 0.94 7.11 -10.31
C SER A 427 -0.55 7.22 -10.55
N TRP A 428 -1.36 6.53 -9.75
CA TRP A 428 -2.81 6.35 -9.90
C TRP A 428 -3.59 7.62 -10.27
N THR A 429 -3.32 8.72 -9.56
CA THR A 429 -4.03 10.00 -9.74
C THR A 429 -3.19 11.06 -10.44
N ASN A 430 -1.87 10.90 -10.54
CA ASN A 430 -0.93 11.89 -11.08
C ASN A 430 -0.28 11.45 -12.41
N GLY A 431 -0.53 10.22 -12.87
CA GLY A 431 0.04 9.69 -14.10
C GLY A 431 1.56 9.57 -14.01
N TYR A 432 2.28 10.26 -14.90
CA TYR A 432 3.73 10.19 -15.00
C TYR A 432 4.45 11.41 -14.41
N ASN A 433 3.71 12.36 -13.84
CA ASN A 433 4.26 13.63 -13.35
C ASN A 433 4.88 13.53 -11.96
N LYS A 434 4.42 12.58 -11.14
CA LYS A 434 4.88 12.37 -9.77
C LYS A 434 5.80 11.16 -9.72
N ARG A 435 7.08 11.42 -9.53
CA ARG A 435 8.12 10.40 -9.60
C ARG A 435 8.60 10.02 -8.20
N TYR A 436 8.72 8.73 -7.93
CA TYR A 436 9.13 8.19 -6.63
C TYR A 436 10.38 7.32 -6.70
N GLY A 437 10.77 6.88 -7.91
CA GLY A 437 11.76 5.85 -8.10
C GLY A 437 13.16 6.22 -7.62
N LEU A 438 13.93 5.23 -7.21
CA LEU A 438 15.40 5.31 -7.14
C LEU A 438 16.01 5.38 -8.53
N PHE A 439 15.38 4.72 -9.49
CA PHE A 439 15.78 4.75 -10.89
C PHE A 439 14.78 5.59 -11.68
N TYR A 440 15.30 6.64 -12.33
CA TYR A 440 14.54 7.43 -13.29
C TYR A 440 14.21 6.57 -14.50
N VAL A 441 12.97 6.61 -14.97
CA VAL A 441 12.53 5.96 -16.20
C VAL A 441 12.26 7.04 -17.25
N ASP A 442 13.00 7.01 -18.34
CA ASP A 442 12.61 7.73 -19.54
C ASP A 442 11.47 6.94 -20.22
N TYR A 443 10.25 7.40 -20.04
CA TYR A 443 9.06 6.71 -20.53
C TYR A 443 8.97 6.60 -22.07
N LYS A 444 9.80 7.36 -22.81
CA LYS A 444 9.85 7.26 -24.27
C LYS A 444 10.78 6.14 -24.74
N THR A 445 11.91 5.99 -24.09
CA THR A 445 12.95 5.02 -24.47
C THR A 445 13.00 3.81 -23.58
N GLN A 446 12.30 3.83 -22.46
CA GLN A 446 12.31 2.82 -21.38
C GLN A 446 13.71 2.61 -20.76
N LYS A 447 14.62 3.56 -20.92
CA LYS A 447 15.94 3.52 -20.27
C LYS A 447 15.81 3.89 -18.79
N ARG A 448 16.64 3.26 -17.96
CA ARG A 448 16.74 3.52 -16.52
C ARG A 448 18.03 4.27 -16.22
N TYR A 449 17.93 5.30 -15.38
CA TYR A 449 19.06 6.10 -14.92
C TYR A 449 19.03 6.14 -13.38
N PRO A 450 20.14 5.73 -12.70
CA PRO A 450 20.20 5.85 -11.24
C PRO A 450 20.16 7.32 -10.82
N LYS A 451 19.31 7.65 -9.86
CA LYS A 451 19.27 8.98 -9.24
C LYS A 451 20.32 9.07 -8.12
N ALA A 452 20.58 10.26 -7.62
CA ALA A 452 21.48 10.46 -6.47
C ALA A 452 21.05 9.59 -5.28
N SER A 453 19.73 9.50 -5.03
CA SER A 453 19.15 8.64 -3.99
C SER A 453 19.47 7.16 -4.17
N ALA A 454 19.61 6.65 -5.41
CA ALA A 454 19.99 5.27 -5.66
C ALA A 454 21.39 4.97 -5.14
N TYR A 455 22.35 5.85 -5.39
CA TYR A 455 23.73 5.70 -4.91
C TYR A 455 23.81 5.79 -3.39
N TRP A 456 23.07 6.70 -2.79
CA TRP A 456 22.97 6.83 -1.33
C TRP A 456 22.30 5.57 -0.72
N TYR A 457 21.22 5.07 -1.30
CA TYR A 457 20.53 3.87 -0.84
C TYR A 457 21.42 2.62 -0.96
N LYS A 458 22.24 2.53 -2.02
CA LYS A 458 23.26 1.49 -2.17
C LYS A 458 24.21 1.47 -0.98
N TYR A 459 24.71 2.63 -0.56
CA TYR A 459 25.59 2.72 0.60
C TYR A 459 24.92 2.15 1.86
N ILE A 460 23.71 2.61 2.18
CA ILE A 460 22.96 2.14 3.36
C ILE A 460 22.67 0.63 3.28
N SER A 461 22.24 0.14 2.13
CA SER A 461 21.89 -1.28 1.97
C SER A 461 23.11 -2.20 2.15
N GLN A 462 24.31 -1.75 1.74
CA GLN A 462 25.54 -2.52 1.83
C GLN A 462 26.20 -2.43 3.21
N THR A 463 26.28 -1.24 3.81
CA THR A 463 26.95 -1.01 5.08
C THR A 463 26.06 -1.22 6.29
N LYS A 464 24.73 -1.13 6.10
CA LYS A 464 23.72 -1.07 7.16
C LYS A 464 23.88 0.14 8.10
N GLU A 465 24.71 1.11 7.74
CA GLU A 465 25.01 2.30 8.53
C GLU A 465 24.21 3.51 8.05
N LEU A 466 23.57 4.21 8.97
CA LEU A 466 22.90 5.48 8.74
C LEU A 466 23.74 6.61 9.35
N PHE A 467 24.09 7.61 8.53
CA PHE A 467 24.86 8.81 8.87
C PHE A 467 24.13 10.08 8.44
#